data_17d1e44100add2dea7e7d90c6234da4c
#
_entry.id   17d1e44100add2dea7e7d90c6234da4c
#
_cell.length_a   1.000
_cell.length_b   1.000
_cell.length_c   1.000
_cell.angle_alpha   90.00
_cell.angle_beta   90.00
_cell.angle_gamma   90.00
#
_symmetry.space_group_name_H-M   'P 1'
#
loop_
_entity.id
_entity.type
_entity.pdbx_description
1 polymer ?
#
loop_
_entity_poly.entity_id
_entity_poly.type
_entity_poly.pdbx_seq_one_letter_code
_entity_poly.pdbx_strand_id
1 'polypeptide(L)'
;MFPPGRIVCLTEETVETLYLLGEQDRIVGISGYVVRPSQARREKPRVSAFTSANVDKIFALKPDLVLTFSDLQADIVAALIRRGLNVHAFNQRNIAGILDMVRMLGAMVEAGKRSDELVARLETHLAETGNRARAGTSCHTKIR
;
A
#
# COMPACT_ATOMS: atom_id res chain seq x y z
N MET A 1 1.82 -18.74 3.17
CA MET A 1 0.70 -19.09 2.28
C MET A 1 0.72 -18.19 1.06
N PHE A 2 0.47 -18.70 -0.12
CA PHE A 2 0.38 -17.91 -1.33
C PHE A 2 -0.93 -18.23 -2.06
N PRO A 3 -1.66 -17.21 -2.53
CA PRO A 3 -1.38 -15.79 -2.32
C PRO A 3 -1.55 -15.40 -0.85
N PRO A 4 -0.90 -14.33 -0.39
CA PRO A 4 -0.96 -13.97 1.03
C PRO A 4 -2.39 -13.61 1.44
N GLY A 5 -2.91 -14.35 2.43
CA GLY A 5 -4.26 -14.14 2.92
C GLY A 5 -4.33 -13.21 4.13
N ARG A 6 -3.19 -12.92 4.76
CA ARG A 6 -3.12 -12.06 5.93
C ARG A 6 -2.01 -11.04 5.74
N ILE A 7 -2.39 -9.82 5.43
CA ILE A 7 -1.46 -8.75 5.09
C ILE A 7 -1.56 -7.63 6.12
N VAL A 8 -0.41 -7.19 6.64
CA VAL A 8 -0.31 -5.98 7.44
C VAL A 8 0.25 -4.88 6.55
N CYS A 9 -0.45 -3.77 6.45
CA CYS A 9 -0.05 -2.62 5.62
C CYS A 9 0.38 -1.47 6.51
N LEU A 10 1.66 -1.15 6.50
CA LEU A 10 2.21 -0.06 7.30
C LEU A 10 2.25 1.27 6.53
N THR A 11 1.59 1.33 5.38
CA THR A 11 1.50 2.54 4.56
C THR A 11 0.10 2.71 4.00
N GLU A 12 -0.28 3.98 3.76
CA GLU A 12 -1.61 4.31 3.24
C GLU A 12 -1.81 3.81 1.81
N GLU A 13 -0.78 3.95 0.96
CA GLU A 13 -0.89 3.61 -0.46
C GLU A 13 -1.22 2.14 -0.67
N THR A 14 -0.63 1.25 0.11
CA THR A 14 -0.92 -0.17 -0.03
C THR A 14 -2.32 -0.52 0.45
N VAL A 15 -2.80 0.13 1.51
CA VAL A 15 -4.17 -0.05 1.99
C VAL A 15 -5.16 0.40 0.90
N GLU A 16 -4.97 1.61 0.39
CA GLU A 16 -5.84 2.18 -0.63
C GLU A 16 -5.89 1.30 -1.87
N THR A 17 -4.72 0.82 -2.32
CA THR A 17 -4.62 -0.05 -3.48
C THR A 17 -5.39 -1.37 -3.28
N LEU A 18 -5.22 -2.02 -2.14
CA LEU A 18 -5.92 -3.27 -1.87
C LEU A 18 -7.44 -3.09 -1.81
N TYR A 19 -7.91 -1.97 -1.26
CA TYR A 19 -9.34 -1.65 -1.29
C TYR A 19 -9.84 -1.44 -2.72
N LEU A 20 -9.07 -0.73 -3.55
CA LEU A 20 -9.43 -0.48 -4.94
C LEU A 20 -9.42 -1.77 -5.77
N LEU A 21 -8.59 -2.73 -5.40
CA LEU A 21 -8.54 -4.04 -6.06
C LEU A 21 -9.62 -5.01 -5.55
N GLY A 22 -10.37 -4.63 -4.51
CA GLY A 22 -11.36 -5.52 -3.91
C GLY A 22 -10.75 -6.62 -3.05
N GLU A 23 -9.49 -6.44 -2.61
CA GLU A 23 -8.76 -7.44 -1.82
C GLU A 23 -8.59 -7.02 -0.35
N GLN A 24 -9.44 -6.14 0.14
CA GLN A 24 -9.36 -5.59 1.50
C GLN A 24 -9.54 -6.66 2.58
N ASP A 25 -10.18 -7.78 2.28
CA ASP A 25 -10.34 -8.85 3.27
C ASP A 25 -9.03 -9.50 3.66
N ARG A 26 -7.97 -9.31 2.86
CA ARG A 26 -6.63 -9.79 3.19
C ARG A 26 -5.93 -8.93 4.23
N ILE A 27 -6.39 -7.70 4.45
CA ILE A 27 -5.77 -6.78 5.39
C ILE A 27 -6.16 -7.13 6.81
N VAL A 28 -5.17 -7.43 7.66
CA VAL A 28 -5.40 -7.76 9.07
C VAL A 28 -4.87 -6.70 10.03
N GLY A 29 -4.14 -5.71 9.53
CA GLY A 29 -3.63 -4.61 10.35
C GLY A 29 -3.16 -3.46 9.47
N ILE A 30 -3.26 -2.24 9.97
CA ILE A 30 -2.88 -1.05 9.23
C ILE A 30 -2.09 -0.07 10.11
N SER A 31 -1.40 0.87 9.46
CA SER A 31 -0.78 2.00 10.14
C SER A 31 -1.85 2.93 10.72
N GLY A 32 -1.55 3.54 11.86
CA GLY A 32 -2.41 4.55 12.45
C GLY A 32 -2.55 5.82 11.62
N TYR A 33 -1.67 6.02 10.65
CA TYR A 33 -1.73 7.16 9.74
C TYR A 33 -2.63 6.96 8.53
N VAL A 34 -3.19 5.77 8.34
CA VAL A 34 -4.09 5.53 7.22
C VAL A 34 -5.35 6.37 7.40
N VAL A 35 -5.60 7.25 6.43
CA VAL A 35 -6.77 8.12 6.39
C VAL A 35 -7.76 7.63 5.36
N ARG A 36 -7.26 7.14 4.23
CA ARG A 36 -8.08 6.64 3.12
C ARG A 36 -7.80 5.16 2.84
N PRO A 37 -8.83 4.41 2.54
CA PRO A 37 -10.23 4.81 2.69
C PRO A 37 -10.61 4.91 4.17
N SER A 38 -11.55 5.79 4.50
CA SER A 38 -12.01 5.95 5.89
C SER A 38 -12.55 4.65 6.47
N GLN A 39 -13.08 3.79 5.60
CA GLN A 39 -13.56 2.46 5.94
C GLN A 39 -12.46 1.62 6.62
N ALA A 40 -11.21 1.71 6.13
CA ALA A 40 -10.10 0.96 6.71
C ALA A 40 -9.87 1.32 8.18
N ARG A 41 -10.02 2.58 8.53
CA ARG A 41 -9.84 3.01 9.93
C ARG A 41 -10.88 2.41 10.86
N ARG A 42 -12.07 2.13 10.36
CA ARG A 42 -13.15 1.52 11.14
C ARG A 42 -13.06 0.01 11.22
N GLU A 43 -12.56 -0.62 10.15
CA GLU A 43 -12.59 -2.08 10.02
C GLU A 43 -11.32 -2.78 10.48
N LYS A 44 -10.17 -2.09 10.43
CA LYS A 44 -8.88 -2.75 10.61
C LYS A 44 -8.17 -2.26 11.86
N PRO A 45 -7.54 -3.18 12.64
CA PRO A 45 -6.76 -2.78 13.80
C PRO A 45 -5.52 -1.99 13.40
N ARG A 46 -5.20 -0.96 14.16
CA ARG A 46 -4.03 -0.12 13.94
C ARG A 46 -2.86 -0.65 14.76
N VAL A 47 -1.73 -0.90 14.09
CA VAL A 47 -0.57 -1.55 14.70
C VAL A 47 0.68 -0.69 14.71
N SER A 48 0.63 0.50 14.13
CA SER A 48 1.81 1.37 14.07
C SER A 48 1.44 2.82 13.82
N ALA A 49 2.38 3.73 14.16
CA ALA A 49 2.55 5.01 13.51
C ALA A 49 3.49 4.80 12.31
N PHE A 50 3.75 5.83 11.50
CA PHE A 50 4.55 5.65 10.29
C PHE A 50 5.98 5.17 10.56
N THR A 51 6.64 5.78 11.57
CA THR A 51 8.05 5.48 11.89
C THR A 51 8.21 4.60 13.12
N SER A 52 7.12 4.14 13.73
CA SER A 52 7.16 3.23 14.87
C SER A 52 6.08 2.17 14.72
N ALA A 53 6.36 0.99 15.18
CA ALA A 53 5.43 -0.12 15.08
C ALA A 53 5.46 -0.94 16.37
N ASN A 54 4.29 -1.47 16.72
CA ASN A 54 4.22 -2.47 17.77
C ASN A 54 4.48 -3.84 17.13
N VAL A 55 5.74 -4.25 17.14
CA VAL A 55 6.19 -5.49 16.50
C VAL A 55 5.48 -6.70 17.09
N ASP A 56 5.28 -6.73 18.40
CA ASP A 56 4.59 -7.85 19.06
C ASP A 56 3.13 -7.96 18.60
N LYS A 57 2.46 -6.82 18.45
CA LYS A 57 1.08 -6.80 17.97
C LYS A 57 0.99 -7.27 16.52
N ILE A 58 1.93 -6.84 15.68
CA ILE A 58 2.01 -7.29 14.28
C ILE A 58 2.23 -8.80 14.25
N PHE A 59 3.20 -9.30 15.01
CA PHE A 59 3.51 -10.72 15.08
C PHE A 59 2.30 -11.54 15.54
N ALA A 60 1.54 -11.03 16.51
CA ALA A 60 0.35 -11.70 17.04
C ALA A 60 -0.76 -11.85 15.99
N LEU A 61 -0.81 -10.98 15.00
CA LEU A 61 -1.76 -11.08 13.89
C LEU A 61 -1.43 -12.19 12.91
N LYS A 62 -0.24 -12.81 13.02
CA LYS A 62 0.23 -13.90 12.16
C LYS A 62 0.13 -13.55 10.67
N PRO A 63 0.75 -12.44 10.23
CA PRO A 63 0.66 -12.06 8.83
C PRO A 63 1.49 -12.97 7.94
N ASP A 64 1.00 -13.20 6.72
CA ASP A 64 1.76 -13.86 5.66
C ASP A 64 2.73 -12.88 5.01
N LEU A 65 2.42 -11.59 5.05
CA LEU A 65 3.16 -10.54 4.38
C LEU A 65 2.96 -9.22 5.13
N VAL A 66 4.05 -8.46 5.30
CA VAL A 66 3.99 -7.09 5.81
C VAL A 66 4.48 -6.16 4.72
N LEU A 67 3.71 -5.14 4.40
CA LEU A 67 4.05 -4.14 3.39
C LEU A 67 4.51 -2.86 4.07
N THR A 68 5.68 -2.39 3.66
CA THR A 68 6.32 -1.20 4.23
C THR A 68 6.74 -0.25 3.11
N PHE A 69 7.25 0.93 3.47
CA PHE A 69 7.68 1.92 2.50
C PHE A 69 8.96 2.60 2.95
N SER A 70 9.91 2.65 2.03
CA SER A 70 11.15 3.44 2.09
C SER A 70 12.08 3.16 3.28
N ASP A 71 13.21 3.84 3.28
CA ASP A 71 14.22 3.78 4.32
C ASP A 71 13.74 4.36 5.66
N LEU A 72 12.67 5.18 5.64
CA LEU A 72 12.10 5.71 6.88
C LEU A 72 11.55 4.60 7.79
N GLN A 73 11.21 3.45 7.23
CA GLN A 73 10.73 2.29 7.99
C GLN A 73 11.78 1.18 8.09
N ALA A 74 13.05 1.45 7.76
CA ALA A 74 14.09 0.43 7.72
C ALA A 74 14.28 -0.31 9.04
N ASP A 75 14.23 0.39 10.16
CA ASP A 75 14.38 -0.24 11.48
C ASP A 75 13.21 -1.17 11.80
N ILE A 76 12.00 -0.77 11.42
CA ILE A 76 10.79 -1.59 11.56
C ILE A 76 10.94 -2.86 10.72
N VAL A 77 11.40 -2.72 9.47
CA VAL A 77 11.62 -3.85 8.56
C VAL A 77 12.60 -4.84 9.18
N ALA A 78 13.74 -4.34 9.69
CA ALA A 78 14.74 -5.19 10.32
C ALA A 78 14.17 -5.96 11.50
N ALA A 79 13.40 -5.30 12.37
CA ALA A 79 12.78 -5.93 13.52
C ALA A 79 11.78 -7.02 13.12
N LEU A 80 10.98 -6.77 12.07
CA LEU A 80 10.01 -7.73 11.58
C LEU A 80 10.68 -8.96 10.97
N ILE A 81 11.74 -8.75 10.21
CA ILE A 81 12.51 -9.85 9.60
C ILE A 81 13.14 -10.72 10.69
N ARG A 82 13.67 -10.12 11.76
CA ARG A 82 14.25 -10.87 12.89
C ARG A 82 13.20 -11.74 13.59
N ARG A 83 11.92 -11.34 13.52
CA ARG A 83 10.83 -12.14 14.07
C ARG A 83 10.35 -13.22 13.09
N GLY A 84 10.99 -13.36 11.93
CA GLY A 84 10.66 -14.39 10.95
C GLY A 84 9.52 -14.03 10.00
N LEU A 85 9.12 -12.76 9.93
CA LEU A 85 8.03 -12.33 9.06
C LEU A 85 8.55 -12.00 7.66
N ASN A 86 7.71 -12.24 6.66
CA ASN A 86 7.98 -11.83 5.29
C ASN A 86 7.62 -10.37 5.12
N VAL A 87 8.55 -9.56 4.64
CA VAL A 87 8.35 -8.13 4.48
C VAL A 87 8.71 -7.73 3.06
N HIS A 88 7.87 -6.91 2.45
CA HIS A 88 8.19 -6.25 1.19
C HIS A 88 8.18 -4.75 1.40
N ALA A 89 9.29 -4.10 1.09
CA ALA A 89 9.43 -2.65 1.20
C ALA A 89 9.31 -2.02 -0.19
N PHE A 90 8.25 -1.25 -0.40
CA PHE A 90 8.12 -0.45 -1.61
C PHE A 90 8.90 0.84 -1.43
N ASN A 91 9.44 1.37 -2.51
CA ASN A 91 10.24 2.59 -2.45
C ASN A 91 9.98 3.47 -3.68
N GLN A 92 8.71 3.65 -4.01
CA GLN A 92 8.32 4.48 -5.15
C GLN A 92 8.66 5.95 -4.89
N ARG A 93 9.24 6.58 -5.90
CA ARG A 93 9.71 7.97 -5.80
C ARG A 93 9.03 8.88 -6.83
N ASN A 94 8.27 8.31 -7.76
CA ASN A 94 7.60 9.05 -8.82
C ASN A 94 6.32 8.32 -9.23
N ILE A 95 5.59 8.91 -10.17
CA ILE A 95 4.33 8.37 -10.65
C ILE A 95 4.52 6.98 -11.28
N ALA A 96 5.56 6.80 -12.09
CA ALA A 96 5.84 5.50 -12.70
C ALA A 96 6.08 4.43 -11.64
N GLY A 97 6.79 4.77 -10.57
CA GLY A 97 7.01 3.87 -9.44
C GLY A 97 5.73 3.50 -8.71
N ILE A 98 4.80 4.46 -8.56
CA ILE A 98 3.49 4.19 -7.95
C ILE A 98 2.69 3.21 -8.81
N LEU A 99 2.69 3.39 -10.12
CA LEU A 99 1.99 2.47 -11.03
C LEU A 99 2.60 1.07 -10.99
N ASP A 100 3.91 0.98 -10.91
CA ASP A 100 4.60 -0.30 -10.76
C ASP A 100 4.26 -0.97 -9.42
N MET A 101 4.13 -0.19 -8.36
CA MET A 101 3.70 -0.70 -7.05
C MET A 101 2.31 -1.32 -7.15
N VAL A 102 1.38 -0.66 -7.82
CA VAL A 102 0.02 -1.18 -8.02
C VAL A 102 0.05 -2.52 -8.77
N ARG A 103 0.84 -2.61 -9.83
CA ARG A 103 0.97 -3.85 -10.61
C ARG A 103 1.62 -4.96 -9.78
N MET A 104 2.68 -4.65 -9.06
CA MET A 104 3.36 -5.64 -8.22
C MET A 104 2.45 -6.15 -7.10
N LEU A 105 1.77 -5.25 -6.41
CA LEU A 105 0.84 -5.63 -5.35
C LEU A 105 -0.32 -6.45 -5.91
N GLY A 106 -0.85 -6.06 -7.07
CA GLY A 106 -1.88 -6.85 -7.75
C GLY A 106 -1.43 -8.27 -8.07
N ALA A 107 -0.19 -8.43 -8.52
CA ALA A 107 0.37 -9.75 -8.80
C ALA A 107 0.51 -10.58 -7.52
N MET A 108 0.93 -9.95 -6.42
CA MET A 108 1.08 -10.64 -5.13
C MET A 108 -0.23 -11.24 -4.62
N VAL A 109 -1.36 -10.60 -4.90
CA VAL A 109 -2.68 -11.07 -4.44
C VAL A 109 -3.48 -11.74 -5.55
N GLU A 110 -2.81 -12.09 -6.65
CA GLU A 110 -3.42 -12.73 -7.83
C GLU A 110 -4.57 -11.91 -8.42
N ALA A 111 -4.43 -10.59 -8.41
CA ALA A 111 -5.38 -9.65 -8.97
C ALA A 111 -4.79 -8.88 -10.16
N GLY A 112 -3.94 -9.54 -10.95
CA GLY A 112 -3.21 -8.89 -12.04
C GLY A 112 -4.11 -8.18 -13.04
N LYS A 113 -5.23 -8.81 -13.43
CA LYS A 113 -6.17 -8.21 -14.38
C LYS A 113 -6.78 -6.93 -13.80
N ARG A 114 -7.24 -6.98 -12.55
CA ARG A 114 -7.83 -5.80 -11.89
C ARG A 114 -6.80 -4.71 -11.67
N SER A 115 -5.55 -5.08 -11.37
CA SER A 115 -4.49 -4.08 -11.21
C SER A 115 -4.14 -3.42 -12.55
N ASP A 116 -4.15 -4.15 -13.66
CA ASP A 116 -3.94 -3.57 -14.99
C ASP A 116 -5.07 -2.60 -15.35
N GLU A 117 -6.30 -2.95 -15.04
CA GLU A 117 -7.44 -2.06 -15.23
C GLU A 117 -7.33 -0.80 -14.36
N LEU A 118 -6.91 -0.96 -13.11
CA LEU A 118 -6.70 0.17 -12.19
C LEU A 118 -5.60 1.08 -12.70
N VAL A 119 -4.48 0.53 -13.14
CA VAL A 119 -3.37 1.32 -13.71
C VAL A 119 -3.84 2.09 -14.93
N ALA A 120 -4.61 1.45 -15.82
CA ALA A 120 -5.14 2.13 -17.00
C ALA A 120 -6.01 3.32 -16.63
N ARG A 121 -6.86 3.18 -15.62
CA ARG A 121 -7.70 4.29 -15.12
C ARG A 121 -6.85 5.41 -14.52
N LEU A 122 -5.82 5.07 -13.76
CA LEU A 122 -4.91 6.04 -13.17
C LEU A 122 -4.14 6.79 -14.26
N GLU A 123 -3.66 6.09 -15.27
CA GLU A 123 -2.95 6.71 -16.39
C GLU A 123 -3.86 7.67 -17.15
N THR A 124 -5.11 7.30 -17.38
CA THR A 124 -6.09 8.18 -18.02
C THR A 124 -6.32 9.44 -17.18
N HIS A 125 -6.52 9.27 -15.89
CA HIS A 125 -6.70 10.39 -14.95
C HIS A 125 -5.48 11.33 -14.96
N LEU A 126 -4.28 10.78 -14.95
CA LEU A 126 -3.05 11.56 -14.99
C LEU A 126 -2.91 12.33 -16.31
N ALA A 127 -3.27 11.72 -17.43
CA ALA A 127 -3.24 12.38 -18.73
C ALA A 127 -4.21 13.55 -18.77
N GLU A 128 -5.42 13.39 -18.27
CA GLU A 128 -6.42 14.45 -18.17
C GLU A 128 -5.93 15.59 -17.27
N THR A 129 -5.38 15.25 -16.11
CA THR A 129 -4.83 16.23 -15.17
C THR A 129 -3.64 16.97 -15.78
N GLY A 130 -2.76 16.26 -16.49
CA GLY A 130 -1.64 16.84 -17.20
C GLY A 130 -2.09 17.81 -18.28
N ASN A 131 -3.14 17.49 -19.04
CA ASN A 131 -3.70 18.38 -20.05
C ASN A 131 -4.30 19.63 -19.41
N ARG A 132 -4.98 19.53 -18.29
CA ARG A 132 -5.49 20.67 -17.55
C ARG A 132 -4.35 21.58 -17.05
N ALA A 133 -3.28 20.98 -16.54
CA ALA A 133 -2.12 21.71 -16.09
C ALA A 133 -1.47 22.51 -17.23
N ARG A 134 -1.40 21.92 -18.44
CA ARG A 134 -0.89 22.60 -19.64
C ARG A 134 -1.76 23.78 -20.05
N ALA A 135 -3.04 23.77 -19.70
CA ALA A 135 -3.97 24.85 -20.04
C ALA A 135 -3.82 26.07 -19.14
N GLY A 136 -2.76 26.19 -18.36
CA GLY A 136 -2.41 27.44 -17.72
C GLY A 136 -2.30 27.44 -16.22
N THR A 137 -2.42 26.32 -15.55
CA THR A 137 -2.17 26.27 -14.11
C THR A 137 -1.12 25.21 -13.82
N SER A 138 -0.12 25.62 -13.05
CA SER A 138 0.80 24.68 -12.47
C SER A 138 0.06 23.88 -11.40
N CYS A 139 0.10 22.57 -11.47
CA CYS A 139 -0.47 21.75 -10.43
C CYS A 139 0.34 20.49 -10.23
N HIS A 140 0.28 19.97 -9.03
CA HIS A 140 0.87 18.69 -8.70
C HIS A 140 -0.14 17.59 -8.97
N THR A 141 0.25 16.61 -9.76
CA THR A 141 -0.57 15.44 -9.99
C THR A 141 -0.34 14.46 -8.85
N LYS A 142 -1.43 14.11 -8.16
CA LYS A 142 -1.40 13.10 -7.08
C LYS A 142 -2.30 11.96 -7.45
N ILE A 143 -1.82 10.75 -7.20
CA ILE A 143 -2.60 9.52 -7.29
C ILE A 143 -3.10 9.20 -5.90
N ARG A 144 -4.33 9.48 -5.66
CA ARG A 144 -4.98 9.14 -4.40
C ARG A 144 -6.47 9.05 -4.54
#